data_6027c7255d66b6731b667736a7ee1618
#
_entry.id   6027c7255d66b6731b667736a7ee1618
#
_cell.length_a   1.000
_cell.length_b   1.000
_cell.length_c   1.000
_cell.angle_alpha   90.00
_cell.angle_beta   90.00
_cell.angle_gamma   90.00
#
_symmetry.space_group_name_H-M   'P 1'
#
loop_
_entity.id
_entity.type
_entity.pdbx_description
1 polymer ?
#
loop_
_entity_poly.entity_id
_entity_poly.type
_entity_poly.pdbx_seq_one_letter_code
_entity_poly.pdbx_strand_id
1 'polypeptide(L)' 'MKIELTNREYNIVVQALRTQARELWNKLCELEQDDFMRKSYGHTYHETTAIINKLREYKKDED' A
#
# COMPACT_ATOMS: atom_id res chain seq x y z
N MET A 1 -16.15 -2.08 9.62
CA MET A 1 -16.04 -0.61 9.64
C MET A 1 -16.30 -0.04 8.25
N LYS A 2 -17.20 0.91 8.17
CA LYS A 2 -17.54 1.54 6.90
C LYS A 2 -16.78 2.86 6.76
N ILE A 3 -15.98 2.97 5.70
CA ILE A 3 -15.21 4.18 5.43
C ILE A 3 -15.88 4.91 4.27
N GLU A 4 -16.29 6.14 4.50
CA GLU A 4 -16.90 6.95 3.46
C GLU A 4 -15.88 7.95 2.93
N LEU A 5 -15.55 7.82 1.65
CA LEU A 5 -14.60 8.69 0.99
C LEU A 5 -15.21 9.21 -0.30
N THR A 6 -14.99 10.49 -0.57
CA THR A 6 -15.31 11.02 -1.89
C THR A 6 -14.35 10.42 -2.92
N ASN A 7 -14.69 10.54 -4.21
CA ASN A 7 -13.79 10.05 -5.26
C ASN A 7 -12.42 10.71 -5.18
N ARG A 8 -12.39 12.00 -4.87
CA ARG A 8 -11.14 12.72 -4.75
C ARG A 8 -10.31 12.22 -3.56
N GLU A 9 -10.97 12.05 -2.41
CA GLU A 9 -10.29 11.52 -1.22
C GLU A 9 -9.75 10.14 -1.45
N TYR A 10 -10.54 9.28 -2.09
CA TYR A 10 -10.12 7.93 -2.43
C TYR A 10 -8.86 7.95 -3.30
N ASN A 11 -8.84 8.80 -4.34
CA ASN A 11 -7.68 8.89 -5.22
C ASN A 11 -6.44 9.37 -4.49
N ILE A 12 -6.60 10.34 -3.57
CA ILE A 12 -5.49 10.85 -2.79
C ILE A 12 -4.90 9.75 -1.92
N VAL A 13 -5.76 8.99 -1.24
CA VAL A 13 -5.31 7.91 -0.35
C VAL A 13 -4.60 6.82 -1.16
N VAL A 14 -5.20 6.40 -2.27
CA VAL A 14 -4.60 5.34 -3.10
C VAL A 14 -3.24 5.78 -3.65
N GLN A 15 -3.13 7.03 -4.10
CA GLN A 15 -1.87 7.53 -4.62
C GLN A 15 -0.79 7.61 -3.54
N ALA A 16 -1.17 8.03 -2.33
CA ALA A 16 -0.24 8.08 -1.21
C ALA A 16 0.28 6.68 -0.89
N LEU A 17 -0.62 5.69 -0.87
CA LEU A 17 -0.24 4.31 -0.58
C LEU A 17 0.63 3.73 -1.69
N ARG A 18 0.34 4.04 -2.95
CA ARG A 18 1.17 3.59 -4.07
C ARG A 18 2.56 4.18 -4.01
N THR A 19 2.66 5.45 -3.65
CA THR A 19 3.96 6.11 -3.49
C THR A 19 4.76 5.42 -2.38
N GLN A 20 4.11 5.15 -1.25
CA GLN A 20 4.76 4.47 -0.14
C GLN A 20 5.21 3.06 -0.55
N ALA A 21 4.37 2.34 -1.27
CA ALA A 21 4.71 0.99 -1.74
C ALA A 21 5.92 1.03 -2.66
N ARG A 22 5.98 2.03 -3.55
CA ARG A 22 7.13 2.19 -4.44
C ARG A 22 8.41 2.46 -3.67
N GLU A 23 8.34 3.33 -2.66
CA GLU A 23 9.50 3.63 -1.83
C GLU A 23 9.97 2.41 -1.07
N LEU A 24 9.04 1.63 -0.53
CA LEU A 24 9.37 0.38 0.15
C LEU A 24 10.02 -0.62 -0.79
N TRP A 25 9.50 -0.72 -2.01
CA TRP A 25 10.07 -1.61 -3.02
C TRP A 25 11.49 -1.20 -3.37
N ASN A 26 11.73 0.11 -3.54
CA ASN A 26 13.07 0.61 -3.84
C ASN A 26 14.03 0.29 -2.70
N LYS A 27 13.57 0.43 -1.46
CA LYS A 27 14.38 0.05 -0.30
C LYS A 27 14.72 -1.42 -0.30
N LEU A 28 13.73 -2.27 -0.63
CA LEU A 28 13.96 -3.71 -0.71
C LEU A 28 15.01 -4.07 -1.76
N CYS A 29 14.99 -3.37 -2.90
CA CYS A 29 15.97 -3.61 -3.95
C CYS A 29 17.38 -3.17 -3.55
N GLU A 30 17.49 -2.19 -2.66
CA GLU A 30 18.78 -1.70 -2.17
C GLU A 30 19.37 -2.57 -1.09
N LEU A 31 18.53 -3.32 -0.35
CA LEU A 31 18.98 -4.14 0.78
C LEU A 31 19.50 -5.48 0.30
N GLU A 32 20.50 -5.99 1.00
CA GLU A 32 21.02 -7.33 0.74
C GLU A 32 20.02 -8.37 1.23
N GLN A 33 20.07 -9.58 0.65
CA GLN A 33 19.08 -10.61 0.94
C GLN A 33 19.05 -11.03 2.42
N ASP A 34 20.19 -10.99 3.08
CA ASP A 34 20.29 -11.41 4.47
C ASP A 34 20.18 -10.25 5.47
N ASP A 35 19.87 -9.05 4.98
CA ASP A 35 19.64 -7.90 5.87
C ASP A 35 18.32 -8.10 6.61
N PHE A 36 18.37 -8.03 7.95
CA PHE A 36 17.17 -8.27 8.75
C PHE A 36 16.10 -7.20 8.51
N MET A 37 16.50 -6.00 8.10
CA MET A 37 15.53 -4.94 7.77
C MET A 37 14.71 -5.27 6.53
N ARG A 38 15.27 -6.10 5.65
CA ARG A 38 14.56 -6.52 4.45
C ARG A 38 13.23 -7.20 4.77
N LYS A 39 13.23 -8.04 5.80
CA LYS A 39 12.02 -8.74 6.22
C LYS A 39 10.95 -7.75 6.69
N SER A 40 11.36 -6.75 7.46
CA SER A 40 10.45 -5.73 7.97
C SER A 40 9.85 -4.90 6.84
N TYR A 41 10.69 -4.43 5.92
CA TYR A 41 10.21 -3.65 4.76
C TYR A 41 9.30 -4.48 3.86
N GLY A 42 9.64 -5.75 3.67
CA GLY A 42 8.81 -6.65 2.87
C GLY A 42 7.44 -6.84 3.48
N HIS A 43 7.38 -7.01 4.79
CA HIS A 43 6.11 -7.16 5.49
C HIS A 43 5.25 -5.90 5.33
N THR A 44 5.84 -4.73 5.52
CA THR A 44 5.12 -3.46 5.37
C THR A 44 4.66 -3.25 3.93
N TYR A 45 5.49 -3.64 2.96
CA TYR A 45 5.11 -3.58 1.55
C TYR A 45 3.87 -4.42 1.27
N HIS A 46 3.84 -5.65 1.76
CA HIS A 46 2.69 -6.53 1.57
C HIS A 46 1.45 -5.98 2.25
N GLU A 47 1.58 -5.42 3.44
CA GLU A 47 0.46 -4.79 4.12
C GLU A 47 -0.08 -3.61 3.33
N THR A 48 0.81 -2.78 2.79
CA THR A 48 0.43 -1.60 2.03
C THR A 48 -0.33 -2.01 0.76
N THR A 49 0.17 -3.00 0.03
CA THR A 49 -0.50 -3.46 -1.19
C THR A 49 -1.84 -4.12 -0.87
N ALA A 50 -1.93 -4.82 0.25
CA ALA A 50 -3.20 -5.42 0.67
C ALA A 50 -4.24 -4.35 0.98
N ILE A 51 -3.83 -3.25 1.61
CA ILE A 51 -4.74 -2.14 1.89
C ILE A 51 -5.22 -1.49 0.59
N ILE A 52 -4.33 -1.30 -0.37
CA ILE A 52 -4.70 -0.75 -1.67
C ILE A 52 -5.77 -1.63 -2.32
N ASN A 53 -5.59 -2.94 -2.30
CA ASN A 53 -6.54 -3.86 -2.89
C ASN A 53 -7.88 -3.83 -2.17
N LYS A 54 -7.87 -3.74 -0.84
CA LYS A 54 -9.11 -3.63 -0.07
C LYS A 54 -9.87 -2.36 -0.40
N LEU A 55 -9.17 -1.25 -0.54
CA LEU A 55 -9.80 0.02 -0.89
C LEU A 55 -10.43 -0.04 -2.27
N ARG A 56 -9.77 -0.69 -3.22
CA ARG A 56 -10.31 -0.84 -4.57
C ARG A 56 -11.58 -1.68 -4.57
N GLU A 57 -11.59 -2.78 -3.82
CA GLU A 57 -12.77 -3.63 -3.73
C GLU A 57 -13.93 -2.91 -3.03
N TYR A 58 -13.61 -2.16 -1.99
CA TYR A 58 -14.60 -1.38 -1.27
C TYR A 58 -15.27 -0.37 -2.20
N LYS A 59 -14.49 0.36 -2.98
CA LYS A 59 -15.02 1.35 -3.90
C LYS A 59 -15.87 0.73 -4.99
N LYS A 60 -15.46 -0.44 -5.46
CA LYS A 60 -16.18 -1.17 -6.49
C LYS A 60 -17.55 -1.62 -6.01
N ASP A 61 -17.63 -2.04 -4.75
CA ASP A 61 -18.87 -2.54 -4.18
C ASP A 61 -19.90 -1.44 -3.93
N GLU A 62 -19.47 -0.20 -3.87
CA GLU A 62 -20.37 0.93 -3.63
C GLU A 62 -21.12 1.38 -4.88
N ASP A 63 -20.72 0.94 -6.03
CA ASP A 63 -21.42 1.24 -7.26
C ASP A 63 -22.55 0.23 -7.46
#